data_0de235462319e6bf305064d2393a6362
#
_entry.id   0de235462319e6bf305064d2393a6362
#
_cell.length_a   1.000
_cell.length_b   1.000
_cell.length_c   1.000
_cell.angle_alpha   90.00
_cell.angle_beta   90.00
_cell.angle_gamma   90.00
#
_symmetry.space_group_name_H-M   'P 1'
#
loop_
_entity.id
_entity.type
_entity.pdbx_description
1 polymer ?
#
loop_
_entity_poly.entity_id
_entity_poly.type
_entity_poly.pdbx_seq_one_letter_code
_entity_poly.pdbx_strand_id
1 'polypeptide(L)'
;MRSQNDRAQMFAALGDRLRLDIVDELALSDRTPGELIQKFEITSALLAHHLDVLENAQIVERIESSADRRKRFVRLSERNLPLLVTSKYPENIQFICRHNSARSQLAAAIWKKFVGTAASSSGTEPAKTVHPLTIQIAKRHNLDLGQAIPRKYRPTSAHGRLEITVCDQSHDDLSMPLSRSHWSLPDPTNIGTIAAFEQTYQELFKRIIPLAK
;
A
#
# COMPACT_ATOMS: atom_id res chain seq x y z
N MET A 1 21.85 7.62 10.64
CA MET A 1 22.57 7.60 9.34
C MET A 1 22.98 6.16 9.04
N ARG A 2 22.89 5.72 7.77
CA ARG A 2 23.42 4.41 7.37
C ARG A 2 24.94 4.46 7.37
N SER A 3 25.58 3.33 7.76
CA SER A 3 27.01 3.19 7.61
C SER A 3 27.43 3.20 6.12
N GLN A 4 28.69 3.44 5.83
CA GLN A 4 29.19 3.35 4.46
C GLN A 4 29.03 1.93 3.90
N ASN A 5 29.19 0.92 4.74
CA ASN A 5 29.00 -0.47 4.38
C ASN A 5 27.54 -0.79 3.99
N ASP A 6 26.54 -0.30 4.78
CA ASP A 6 25.12 -0.51 4.47
C ASP A 6 24.74 0.14 3.12
N ARG A 7 25.31 1.30 2.82
CA ARG A 7 25.10 1.96 1.53
C ARG A 7 25.71 1.16 0.37
N ALA A 8 26.92 0.64 0.54
CA ALA A 8 27.57 -0.19 -0.46
C ALA A 8 26.78 -1.46 -0.75
N GLN A 9 26.28 -2.15 0.29
CA GLN A 9 25.42 -3.30 0.16
C GLN A 9 24.11 -2.98 -0.58
N MET A 10 23.47 -1.85 -0.28
CA MET A 10 22.26 -1.41 -0.96
C MET A 10 22.50 -1.19 -2.46
N PHE A 11 23.58 -0.48 -2.83
CA PHE A 11 23.90 -0.26 -4.24
C PHE A 11 24.26 -1.55 -4.97
N ALA A 12 25.00 -2.46 -4.32
CA ALA A 12 25.30 -3.76 -4.88
C ALA A 12 24.04 -4.61 -5.10
N ALA A 13 23.08 -4.57 -4.15
CA ALA A 13 21.81 -5.24 -4.30
C ALA A 13 20.98 -4.68 -5.46
N LEU A 14 20.99 -3.36 -5.69
CA LEU A 14 20.26 -2.71 -6.77
C LEU A 14 20.97 -2.78 -8.14
N GLY A 15 22.22 -3.26 -8.19
CA GLY A 15 22.99 -3.37 -9.43
C GLY A 15 22.55 -4.49 -10.38
N ASP A 16 21.48 -5.20 -10.09
CA ASP A 16 20.88 -6.23 -10.92
C ASP A 16 19.53 -5.75 -11.46
N ARG A 17 19.29 -5.98 -12.77
CA ARG A 17 18.08 -5.48 -13.44
C ARG A 17 16.80 -6.03 -12.84
N LEU A 18 16.72 -7.34 -12.61
CA LEU A 18 15.50 -7.95 -12.07
C LEU A 18 15.23 -7.49 -10.64
N ARG A 19 16.26 -7.30 -9.82
CA ARG A 19 16.08 -6.74 -8.48
C ARG A 19 15.59 -5.29 -8.52
N LEU A 20 16.07 -4.50 -9.48
CA LEU A 20 15.59 -3.14 -9.68
C LEU A 20 14.10 -3.14 -10.12
N ASP A 21 13.75 -3.99 -11.11
CA ASP A 21 12.36 -4.14 -11.57
C ASP A 21 11.42 -4.59 -10.43
N ILE A 22 11.87 -5.49 -9.55
CA ILE A 22 11.12 -5.91 -8.35
C ILE A 22 10.94 -4.70 -7.40
N VAL A 23 11.97 -3.92 -7.17
CA VAL A 23 11.92 -2.73 -6.30
C VAL A 23 10.97 -1.68 -6.87
N ASP A 24 11.00 -1.43 -8.17
CA ASP A 24 10.08 -0.49 -8.84
C ASP A 24 8.61 -0.94 -8.72
N GLU A 25 8.34 -2.24 -8.83
CA GLU A 25 7.01 -2.78 -8.58
C GLU A 25 6.58 -2.58 -7.12
N LEU A 26 7.47 -2.89 -6.18
CA LEU A 26 7.19 -2.76 -4.76
C LEU A 26 7.12 -1.31 -4.28
N ALA A 27 7.60 -0.35 -5.06
CA ALA A 27 7.42 1.07 -4.78
C ALA A 27 5.94 1.49 -4.81
N LEU A 28 5.12 0.79 -5.60
CA LEU A 28 3.69 1.08 -5.77
C LEU A 28 2.79 0.07 -5.07
N SER A 29 3.27 -1.14 -4.82
CA SER A 29 2.41 -2.25 -4.39
C SER A 29 3.16 -3.27 -3.55
N ASP A 30 2.59 -3.65 -2.42
CA ASP A 30 2.97 -4.90 -1.75
C ASP A 30 2.54 -6.07 -2.65
N ARG A 31 3.38 -7.09 -2.78
CA ARG A 31 3.11 -8.26 -3.62
C ARG A 31 3.39 -9.56 -2.86
N THR A 32 2.57 -10.57 -3.11
CA THR A 32 2.92 -11.93 -2.69
C THR A 32 4.04 -12.48 -3.58
N PRO A 33 4.87 -13.43 -3.10
CA PRO A 33 5.85 -14.10 -3.96
C PRO A 33 5.22 -14.70 -5.21
N GLY A 34 4.00 -15.26 -5.13
CA GLY A 34 3.28 -15.80 -6.27
C GLY A 34 2.97 -14.75 -7.34
N GLU A 35 2.55 -13.55 -6.92
CA GLU A 35 2.28 -12.43 -7.83
C GLU A 35 3.56 -11.92 -8.51
N LEU A 36 4.70 -11.88 -7.79
CA LEU A 36 5.98 -11.52 -8.38
C LEU A 36 6.46 -12.55 -9.39
N ILE A 37 6.30 -13.86 -9.10
CA ILE A 37 6.60 -14.95 -10.03
C ILE A 37 5.77 -14.77 -11.31
N GLN A 38 4.46 -14.56 -11.16
CA GLN A 38 3.56 -14.36 -12.30
C GLN A 38 3.90 -13.10 -13.09
N LYS A 39 4.20 -12.00 -12.41
CA LYS A 39 4.47 -10.70 -13.05
C LYS A 39 5.76 -10.71 -13.87
N PHE A 40 6.81 -11.31 -13.34
CA PHE A 40 8.14 -11.33 -13.97
C PHE A 40 8.43 -12.61 -14.76
N GLU A 41 7.47 -13.56 -14.78
CA GLU A 41 7.57 -14.85 -15.49
C GLU A 41 8.84 -15.63 -15.12
N ILE A 42 9.18 -15.64 -13.83
CA ILE A 42 10.40 -16.29 -13.30
C ILE A 42 10.06 -17.49 -12.41
N THR A 43 11.06 -18.30 -12.11
CA THR A 43 10.92 -19.46 -11.21
C THR A 43 10.90 -19.01 -9.74
N SER A 44 10.30 -19.82 -8.87
CA SER A 44 10.29 -19.58 -7.42
C SER A 44 11.71 -19.56 -6.83
N ALA A 45 12.61 -20.40 -7.32
CA ALA A 45 13.99 -20.44 -6.86
C ALA A 45 14.75 -19.14 -7.21
N LEU A 46 14.57 -18.64 -8.43
CA LEU A 46 15.19 -17.38 -8.86
C LEU A 46 14.65 -16.20 -8.06
N LEU A 47 13.32 -16.11 -7.85
CA LEU A 47 12.72 -15.09 -7.02
C LEU A 47 13.26 -15.14 -5.59
N ALA A 48 13.32 -16.35 -4.98
CA ALA A 48 13.83 -16.50 -3.62
C ALA A 48 15.25 -15.94 -3.49
N HIS A 49 16.16 -16.27 -4.43
CA HIS A 49 17.51 -15.73 -4.46
C HIS A 49 17.55 -14.19 -4.50
N HIS A 50 16.74 -13.56 -5.38
CA HIS A 50 16.71 -12.11 -5.49
C HIS A 50 16.10 -11.44 -4.25
N LEU A 51 15.04 -12.02 -3.67
CA LEU A 51 14.45 -11.51 -2.44
C LEU A 51 15.42 -11.63 -1.25
N ASP A 52 16.16 -12.72 -1.12
CA ASP A 52 17.14 -12.88 -0.05
C ASP A 52 18.24 -11.81 -0.13
N VAL A 53 18.72 -11.48 -1.33
CA VAL A 53 19.68 -10.38 -1.54
C VAL A 53 19.09 -9.03 -1.12
N LEU A 54 17.85 -8.74 -1.52
CA LEU A 54 17.15 -7.49 -1.19
C LEU A 54 16.82 -7.39 0.31
N GLU A 55 16.43 -8.50 0.96
CA GLU A 55 16.19 -8.56 2.41
C GLU A 55 17.47 -8.35 3.21
N ASN A 56 18.56 -9.02 2.84
CA ASN A 56 19.87 -8.84 3.48
C ASN A 56 20.39 -7.38 3.36
N ALA A 57 20.06 -6.70 2.25
CA ALA A 57 20.35 -5.28 2.08
C ALA A 57 19.31 -4.36 2.75
N GLN A 58 18.34 -4.91 3.47
CA GLN A 58 17.25 -4.18 4.13
C GLN A 58 16.43 -3.29 3.19
N ILE A 59 16.35 -3.65 1.91
CA ILE A 59 15.56 -2.93 0.90
C ILE A 59 14.11 -3.36 0.95
N VAL A 60 13.85 -4.65 1.13
CA VAL A 60 12.51 -5.21 1.26
C VAL A 60 12.34 -5.92 2.59
N GLU A 61 11.11 -6.15 2.96
CA GLU A 61 10.72 -6.94 4.12
C GLU A 61 9.49 -7.79 3.79
N ARG A 62 9.31 -8.92 4.50
CA ARG A 62 8.12 -9.76 4.40
C ARG A 62 7.20 -9.48 5.58
N ILE A 63 5.94 -9.28 5.28
CA ILE A 63 4.89 -9.07 6.29
C ILE A 63 3.82 -10.15 6.18
N GLU A 64 3.20 -10.45 7.29
CA GLU A 64 2.10 -11.40 7.37
C GLU A 64 0.79 -10.74 6.93
N SER A 65 0.00 -11.43 6.09
CA SER A 65 -1.33 -10.95 5.74
C SER A 65 -2.27 -10.93 6.94
N SER A 66 -2.99 -9.84 7.09
CA SER A 66 -4.02 -9.70 8.12
C SER A 66 -5.31 -10.48 7.81
N ALA A 67 -5.50 -10.91 6.58
CA ALA A 67 -6.65 -11.71 6.13
C ALA A 67 -6.37 -13.22 6.20
N ASP A 68 -5.18 -13.67 5.80
CA ASP A 68 -4.77 -15.07 5.82
C ASP A 68 -3.31 -15.19 6.28
N ARG A 69 -3.09 -15.63 7.51
CA ARG A 69 -1.75 -15.77 8.12
C ARG A 69 -0.79 -16.69 7.38
N ARG A 70 -1.27 -17.52 6.46
CA ARG A 70 -0.43 -18.36 5.59
C ARG A 70 0.20 -17.58 4.45
N LYS A 71 -0.38 -16.43 4.10
CA LYS A 71 0.13 -15.54 3.06
C LYS A 71 1.16 -14.57 3.63
N ARG A 72 2.16 -14.26 2.81
CA ARG A 72 3.16 -13.22 3.08
C ARG A 72 3.16 -12.24 1.92
N PHE A 73 3.21 -10.95 2.24
CA PHE A 73 3.50 -9.91 1.26
C PHE A 73 4.96 -9.49 1.38
N VAL A 74 5.57 -9.19 0.25
CA VAL A 74 6.85 -8.51 0.14
C VAL A 74 6.57 -7.03 -0.09
N ARG A 75 7.24 -6.16 0.65
CA ARG A 75 7.13 -4.71 0.49
C ARG A 75 8.48 -4.03 0.64
N LEU A 76 8.59 -2.79 0.15
CA LEU A 76 9.75 -1.96 0.45
C LEU A 76 9.79 -1.63 1.94
N SER A 77 10.97 -1.73 2.55
CA SER A 77 11.15 -1.24 3.92
C SER A 77 10.90 0.28 3.97
N GLU A 78 10.23 0.75 5.04
CA GLU A 78 9.86 2.16 5.20
C GLU A 78 11.01 3.15 4.99
N ARG A 79 12.24 2.74 5.34
CA ARG A 79 13.44 3.57 5.20
C ARG A 79 13.81 3.89 3.75
N ASN A 80 13.33 3.09 2.79
CA ASN A 80 13.72 3.17 1.38
C ASN A 80 12.65 3.78 0.48
N LEU A 81 11.39 3.77 0.91
CA LEU A 81 10.27 4.35 0.14
C LEU A 81 10.58 5.74 -0.45
N PRO A 82 11.11 6.72 0.30
CA PRO A 82 11.35 8.06 -0.24
C PRO A 82 12.46 8.13 -1.30
N LEU A 83 13.34 7.12 -1.36
CA LEU A 83 14.51 7.11 -2.24
C LEU A 83 14.26 6.41 -3.57
N LEU A 84 13.29 5.51 -3.61
CA LEU A 84 13.07 4.58 -4.71
C LEU A 84 11.78 4.85 -5.50
N VAL A 85 10.94 5.76 -5.02
CA VAL A 85 9.70 6.13 -5.71
C VAL A 85 9.99 7.24 -6.73
N THR A 86 9.95 6.90 -8.01
CA THR A 86 10.23 7.83 -9.12
C THR A 86 9.05 8.04 -10.08
N SER A 87 7.92 7.38 -9.84
CA SER A 87 6.81 7.33 -10.78
C SER A 87 5.91 8.57 -10.73
N LYS A 88 5.48 9.05 -11.89
CA LYS A 88 4.35 9.99 -11.99
C LYS A 88 3.05 9.24 -11.72
N TYR A 89 2.23 9.77 -10.82
CA TYR A 89 0.94 9.16 -10.49
C TYR A 89 -0.17 9.68 -11.38
N PRO A 90 -1.19 8.86 -11.64
CA PRO A 90 -2.35 9.31 -12.39
C PRO A 90 -3.10 10.40 -11.60
N GLU A 91 -3.78 11.27 -12.35
CA GLU A 91 -4.57 12.38 -11.78
C GLU A 91 -5.73 11.92 -10.90
N ASN A 92 -6.16 10.66 -11.05
CA ASN A 92 -7.25 10.07 -10.31
C ASN A 92 -6.82 8.79 -9.61
N ILE A 93 -7.14 8.68 -8.32
CA ILE A 93 -6.87 7.49 -7.52
C ILE A 93 -8.11 7.01 -6.78
N GLN A 94 -8.25 5.71 -6.63
CA GLN A 94 -9.27 5.09 -5.78
C GLN A 94 -8.64 4.18 -4.76
N PHE A 95 -8.93 4.44 -3.48
CA PHE A 95 -8.55 3.55 -2.39
C PHE A 95 -9.69 2.60 -2.05
N ILE A 96 -9.39 1.30 -1.89
CA ILE A 96 -10.38 0.26 -1.69
C ILE A 96 -10.03 -0.52 -0.43
N CYS A 97 -10.98 -0.69 0.49
CA CYS A 97 -10.88 -1.66 1.58
C CYS A 97 -12.19 -2.43 1.70
N ARG A 98 -12.33 -3.34 2.67
CA ARG A 98 -13.57 -4.10 2.81
C ARG A 98 -14.76 -3.19 3.14
N HIS A 99 -14.69 -2.47 4.25
CA HIS A 99 -15.86 -1.74 4.78
C HIS A 99 -15.96 -0.27 4.39
N ASN A 100 -14.95 0.32 3.76
CA ASN A 100 -14.92 1.77 3.45
C ASN A 100 -15.27 2.66 4.65
N SER A 101 -14.92 2.22 5.85
CA SER A 101 -15.22 2.93 7.10
C SER A 101 -14.00 3.52 7.81
N ALA A 102 -12.78 3.04 7.46
CA ALA A 102 -11.53 3.47 8.07
C ALA A 102 -10.41 3.67 7.02
N ARG A 103 -9.66 2.62 6.70
CA ARG A 103 -8.41 2.68 5.89
C ARG A 103 -8.57 3.46 4.58
N SER A 104 -9.49 3.09 3.72
CA SER A 104 -9.70 3.75 2.43
C SER A 104 -10.21 5.19 2.56
N GLN A 105 -10.99 5.51 3.61
CA GLN A 105 -11.44 6.87 3.89
C GLN A 105 -10.26 7.77 4.30
N LEU A 106 -9.41 7.30 5.23
CA LEU A 106 -8.20 8.01 5.63
C LEU A 106 -7.25 8.19 4.46
N ALA A 107 -7.01 7.13 3.67
CA ALA A 107 -6.11 7.20 2.52
C ALA A 107 -6.55 8.27 1.50
N ALA A 108 -7.83 8.28 1.14
CA ALA A 108 -8.37 9.29 0.22
C ALA A 108 -8.27 10.72 0.78
N ALA A 109 -8.51 10.92 2.08
CA ALA A 109 -8.40 12.22 2.72
C ALA A 109 -6.95 12.70 2.82
N ILE A 110 -6.00 11.81 3.16
CA ILE A 110 -4.56 12.13 3.16
C ILE A 110 -4.12 12.52 1.75
N TRP A 111 -4.50 11.73 0.74
CA TRP A 111 -4.15 12.00 -0.65
C TRP A 111 -4.63 13.37 -1.12
N LYS A 112 -5.92 13.69 -0.91
CA LYS A 112 -6.48 14.99 -1.26
C LYS A 112 -5.75 16.15 -0.61
N LYS A 113 -5.35 15.98 0.66
CA LYS A 113 -4.68 17.05 1.41
C LYS A 113 -3.25 17.28 0.97
N PHE A 114 -2.48 16.23 0.74
CA PHE A 114 -1.01 16.32 0.57
C PHE A 114 -0.53 16.15 -0.87
N VAL A 115 -1.28 15.41 -1.70
CA VAL A 115 -0.97 15.27 -3.14
C VAL A 115 -1.76 16.28 -3.98
N GLY A 116 -2.98 16.60 -3.56
CA GLY A 116 -3.80 17.66 -4.19
C GLY A 116 -4.57 17.22 -5.43
N THR A 117 -4.44 15.95 -5.87
CA THR A 117 -5.20 15.42 -7.01
C THR A 117 -6.47 14.68 -6.56
N ALA A 118 -7.34 14.32 -7.52
CA ALA A 118 -8.61 13.67 -7.21
C ALA A 118 -8.40 12.29 -6.59
N ALA A 119 -9.03 12.07 -5.44
CA ALA A 119 -9.03 10.78 -4.76
C ALA A 119 -10.44 10.39 -4.33
N SER A 120 -10.75 9.11 -4.46
CA SER A 120 -12.01 8.51 -4.02
C SER A 120 -11.75 7.29 -3.15
N SER A 121 -12.80 6.82 -2.45
CA SER A 121 -12.73 5.59 -1.67
C SER A 121 -13.98 4.75 -1.85
N SER A 122 -13.83 3.43 -1.71
CA SER A 122 -14.93 2.47 -1.76
C SER A 122 -14.62 1.21 -0.95
N GLY A 123 -15.62 0.34 -0.81
CA GLY A 123 -15.48 -0.94 -0.11
C GLY A 123 -16.09 -2.11 -0.88
N THR A 124 -15.52 -3.31 -0.72
CA THR A 124 -16.11 -4.54 -1.26
C THR A 124 -17.40 -4.90 -0.53
N GLU A 125 -17.49 -4.58 0.78
CA GLU A 125 -18.67 -4.73 1.64
C GLU A 125 -18.83 -3.49 2.53
N PRO A 126 -19.37 -2.38 2.01
CA PRO A 126 -19.37 -1.11 2.74
C PRO A 126 -20.22 -1.16 3.99
N ALA A 127 -19.70 -0.59 5.08
CA ALA A 127 -20.44 -0.34 6.30
C ALA A 127 -21.54 0.72 6.10
N LYS A 128 -22.45 0.87 7.07
CA LYS A 128 -23.48 1.90 7.01
C LYS A 128 -22.89 3.32 7.17
N THR A 129 -21.87 3.47 8.02
CA THR A 129 -21.26 4.76 8.37
C THR A 129 -19.75 4.65 8.45
N VAL A 130 -19.06 5.78 8.35
CA VAL A 130 -17.64 5.90 8.69
C VAL A 130 -17.46 5.64 10.18
N HIS A 131 -16.40 4.93 10.54
CA HIS A 131 -16.13 4.58 11.94
C HIS A 131 -15.86 5.84 12.79
N PRO A 132 -16.42 5.98 14.02
CA PRO A 132 -16.24 7.16 14.84
C PRO A 132 -14.76 7.53 15.11
N LEU A 133 -13.90 6.52 15.35
CA LEU A 133 -12.46 6.76 15.56
C LEU A 133 -11.76 7.23 14.27
N THR A 134 -12.24 6.84 13.08
CA THR A 134 -11.76 7.40 11.81
C THR A 134 -12.02 8.90 11.75
N ILE A 135 -13.22 9.34 12.12
CA ILE A 135 -13.60 10.75 12.16
C ILE A 135 -12.73 11.51 13.18
N GLN A 136 -12.47 10.88 14.34
CA GLN A 136 -11.63 11.49 15.38
C GLN A 136 -10.18 11.67 14.90
N ILE A 137 -9.59 10.68 14.26
CA ILE A 137 -8.24 10.77 13.68
C ILE A 137 -8.19 11.81 12.56
N ALA A 138 -9.18 11.82 11.67
CA ALA A 138 -9.25 12.81 10.62
C ALA A 138 -9.26 14.24 11.18
N LYS A 139 -10.06 14.52 12.21
CA LYS A 139 -10.09 15.82 12.89
C LYS A 139 -8.74 16.16 13.51
N ARG A 140 -8.09 15.21 14.20
CA ARG A 140 -6.78 15.42 14.83
C ARG A 140 -5.70 15.85 13.82
N HIS A 141 -5.75 15.28 12.62
CA HIS A 141 -4.79 15.57 11.54
C HIS A 141 -5.30 16.62 10.54
N ASN A 142 -6.40 17.32 10.85
CA ASN A 142 -7.01 18.31 9.97
C ASN A 142 -7.28 17.75 8.56
N LEU A 143 -7.74 16.49 8.49
CA LEU A 143 -8.22 15.89 7.24
C LEU A 143 -9.70 16.19 7.07
N ASP A 144 -10.09 16.57 5.85
CA ASP A 144 -11.48 16.73 5.50
C ASP A 144 -12.06 15.39 5.00
N LEU A 145 -12.92 14.79 5.80
CA LEU A 145 -13.77 13.67 5.37
C LEU A 145 -15.08 14.14 4.75
N GLY A 146 -15.40 15.44 4.89
CA GLY A 146 -16.68 15.98 4.45
C GLY A 146 -17.86 15.20 5.06
N GLN A 147 -18.89 14.97 4.26
CA GLN A 147 -20.00 14.07 4.58
C GLN A 147 -19.71 12.66 3.98
N ALA A 148 -18.56 12.08 4.31
CA ALA A 148 -18.14 10.81 3.76
C ALA A 148 -19.12 9.70 4.16
N ILE A 149 -19.66 9.03 3.15
CA ILE A 149 -20.52 7.85 3.28
C ILE A 149 -19.82 6.67 2.64
N PRO A 150 -19.74 5.51 3.33
CA PRO A 150 -19.21 4.31 2.72
C PRO A 150 -19.94 3.93 1.43
N ARG A 151 -19.18 3.62 0.38
CA ARG A 151 -19.71 3.32 -0.95
C ARG A 151 -19.24 1.95 -1.42
N LYS A 152 -20.13 1.24 -2.12
CA LYS A 152 -19.79 -0.04 -2.75
C LYS A 152 -18.76 0.18 -3.87
N TYR A 153 -17.70 -0.64 -3.87
CA TYR A 153 -16.79 -0.70 -5.00
C TYR A 153 -17.53 -1.12 -6.27
N ARG A 154 -17.24 -0.44 -7.35
CA ARG A 154 -17.72 -0.79 -8.69
C ARG A 154 -16.53 -0.73 -9.64
N PRO A 155 -16.21 -1.84 -10.33
CA PRO A 155 -15.20 -1.82 -11.38
C PRO A 155 -15.53 -0.72 -12.39
N THR A 156 -14.50 -0.05 -12.88
CA THR A 156 -14.66 0.95 -13.94
C THR A 156 -13.68 0.65 -15.07
N SER A 157 -14.13 0.88 -16.28
CA SER A 157 -13.28 0.85 -17.47
C SER A 157 -12.59 2.20 -17.72
N ALA A 158 -12.71 3.17 -16.82
CA ALA A 158 -12.09 4.48 -16.98
C ALA A 158 -10.56 4.34 -17.02
N HIS A 159 -9.98 4.60 -18.17
CA HIS A 159 -8.54 4.65 -18.35
C HIS A 159 -7.94 5.78 -17.50
N GLY A 160 -6.78 5.54 -16.88
CA GLY A 160 -6.07 6.57 -16.13
C GLY A 160 -6.43 6.68 -14.64
N ARG A 161 -7.25 5.77 -14.09
CA ARG A 161 -7.46 5.70 -12.65
C ARG A 161 -6.59 4.60 -12.03
N LEU A 162 -5.74 4.98 -11.06
CA LEU A 162 -5.02 4.03 -10.23
C LEU A 162 -5.94 3.50 -9.13
N GLU A 163 -6.05 2.19 -8.99
CA GLU A 163 -6.76 1.53 -7.91
C GLU A 163 -5.77 0.93 -6.92
N ILE A 164 -5.92 1.26 -5.64
CA ILE A 164 -5.10 0.71 -4.56
C ILE A 164 -6.01 0.06 -3.52
N THR A 165 -5.87 -1.25 -3.34
CA THR A 165 -6.47 -1.93 -2.20
C THR A 165 -5.63 -1.66 -0.95
N VAL A 166 -6.27 -1.24 0.14
CA VAL A 166 -5.61 -0.91 1.41
C VAL A 166 -6.02 -1.86 2.54
N CYS A 167 -6.39 -3.08 2.18
CA CYS A 167 -6.58 -4.21 3.09
C CYS A 167 -6.53 -5.52 2.32
N ASP A 168 -5.97 -6.54 2.95
CA ASP A 168 -5.74 -7.85 2.34
C ASP A 168 -7.03 -8.54 1.92
N GLN A 169 -8.11 -8.39 2.72
CA GLN A 169 -9.39 -8.97 2.38
C GLN A 169 -9.95 -8.40 1.07
N SER A 170 -9.89 -7.08 0.86
CA SER A 170 -10.37 -6.51 -0.42
C SER A 170 -9.46 -6.86 -1.59
N HIS A 171 -8.17 -7.10 -1.35
CA HIS A 171 -7.24 -7.59 -2.36
C HIS A 171 -7.62 -9.01 -2.80
N ASP A 172 -7.92 -9.89 -1.84
CA ASP A 172 -8.34 -11.27 -2.09
C ASP A 172 -9.75 -11.37 -2.72
N ASP A 173 -10.67 -10.50 -2.32
CA ASP A 173 -12.06 -10.47 -2.83
C ASP A 173 -12.14 -10.02 -4.30
N LEU A 174 -11.16 -9.27 -4.77
CA LEU A 174 -11.16 -8.71 -6.12
C LEU A 174 -10.28 -9.53 -7.06
N SER A 175 -10.85 -9.94 -8.18
CA SER A 175 -10.10 -10.63 -9.24
C SER A 175 -9.02 -9.75 -9.86
N MET A 176 -8.05 -10.36 -10.53
CA MET A 176 -6.97 -9.69 -11.28
C MET A 176 -6.07 -8.81 -10.38
N PRO A 177 -5.40 -9.39 -9.38
CA PRO A 177 -4.60 -8.63 -8.41
C PRO A 177 -3.47 -7.80 -9.06
N LEU A 178 -2.89 -8.27 -10.16
CA LEU A 178 -1.81 -7.57 -10.87
C LEU A 178 -2.25 -6.29 -11.61
N SER A 179 -3.56 -6.09 -11.82
CA SER A 179 -4.09 -4.88 -12.44
C SER A 179 -4.24 -3.71 -11.46
N ARG A 180 -4.00 -3.94 -10.17
CA ARG A 180 -4.12 -2.96 -9.08
C ARG A 180 -2.87 -2.95 -8.23
N SER A 181 -2.65 -1.81 -7.58
CA SER A 181 -1.70 -1.75 -6.47
C SER A 181 -2.36 -2.25 -5.18
N HIS A 182 -1.55 -2.74 -4.27
CA HIS A 182 -1.99 -3.22 -2.97
C HIS A 182 -1.07 -2.71 -1.85
N TRP A 183 -1.66 -2.27 -0.74
CA TRP A 183 -0.96 -1.97 0.50
C TRP A 183 -1.56 -2.81 1.61
N SER A 184 -0.79 -3.76 2.12
CA SER A 184 -1.19 -4.62 3.23
C SER A 184 -1.20 -3.82 4.54
N LEU A 185 -2.39 -3.46 5.01
CA LEU A 185 -2.61 -2.71 6.23
C LEU A 185 -3.55 -3.46 7.17
N PRO A 186 -3.15 -3.67 8.44
CA PRO A 186 -4.03 -4.27 9.44
C PRO A 186 -5.34 -3.50 9.62
N ASP A 187 -6.40 -4.20 10.03
CA ASP A 187 -7.68 -3.53 10.30
C ASP A 187 -7.69 -2.90 11.70
N PRO A 188 -7.71 -1.56 11.81
CA PRO A 188 -7.74 -0.91 13.11
C PRO A 188 -9.03 -1.19 13.89
N THR A 189 -10.13 -1.58 13.21
CA THR A 189 -11.40 -1.89 13.85
C THR A 189 -11.35 -3.19 14.67
N ASN A 190 -10.46 -4.13 14.32
CA ASN A 190 -10.26 -5.37 15.10
C ASN A 190 -9.66 -5.10 16.47
N ILE A 191 -8.85 -4.04 16.61
CA ILE A 191 -8.25 -3.61 17.89
C ILE A 191 -9.19 -2.62 18.58
N GLY A 192 -9.86 -1.75 17.83
CA GLY A 192 -10.88 -0.82 18.31
C GLY A 192 -10.35 0.32 19.19
N THR A 193 -9.04 0.61 19.16
CA THR A 193 -8.44 1.69 19.95
C THR A 193 -8.03 2.88 19.10
N ILE A 194 -8.03 4.08 19.70
CA ILE A 194 -7.57 5.29 19.02
C ILE A 194 -6.11 5.16 18.55
N ALA A 195 -5.28 4.43 19.30
CA ALA A 195 -3.88 4.19 18.94
C ALA A 195 -3.75 3.36 17.64
N ALA A 196 -4.61 2.34 17.45
CA ALA A 196 -4.61 1.53 16.24
C ALA A 196 -5.02 2.35 15.01
N PHE A 197 -5.99 3.25 15.14
CA PHE A 197 -6.39 4.16 14.07
C PHE A 197 -5.31 5.22 13.78
N GLU A 198 -4.63 5.72 14.81
CA GLU A 198 -3.48 6.61 14.65
C GLU A 198 -2.34 5.91 13.90
N GLN A 199 -2.02 4.66 14.26
CA GLN A 199 -1.03 3.87 13.55
C GLN A 199 -1.41 3.68 12.08
N THR A 200 -2.68 3.38 11.78
CA THR A 200 -3.18 3.27 10.41
C THR A 200 -2.97 4.58 9.62
N TYR A 201 -3.24 5.73 10.26
CA TYR A 201 -2.97 7.02 9.65
C TYR A 201 -1.48 7.18 9.33
N GLN A 202 -0.58 6.88 10.28
CA GLN A 202 0.87 7.00 10.10
C GLN A 202 1.39 6.10 8.98
N GLU A 203 0.93 4.86 8.90
CA GLU A 203 1.30 3.93 7.84
C GLU A 203 0.86 4.44 6.45
N LEU A 204 -0.38 4.93 6.33
CA LEU A 204 -0.88 5.53 5.10
C LEU A 204 -0.10 6.81 4.73
N PHE A 205 0.19 7.65 5.72
CA PHE A 205 0.93 8.89 5.51
C PHE A 205 2.34 8.62 4.98
N LYS A 206 3.07 7.66 5.57
CA LYS A 206 4.41 7.26 5.12
C LYS A 206 4.42 6.74 3.67
N ARG A 207 3.35 6.09 3.22
CA ARG A 207 3.23 5.58 1.86
C ARG A 207 2.80 6.67 0.86
N ILE A 208 1.95 7.60 1.28
CA ILE A 208 1.39 8.62 0.39
C ILE A 208 2.37 9.79 0.19
N ILE A 209 3.07 10.25 1.23
CA ILE A 209 3.92 11.45 1.14
C ILE A 209 5.06 11.33 0.12
N PRO A 210 5.79 10.20 0.00
CA PRO A 210 6.78 10.04 -1.06
C PRO A 210 6.21 10.18 -2.48
N LEU A 211 4.91 9.97 -2.62
CA LEU A 211 4.17 10.03 -3.87
C LEU A 211 3.68 11.45 -4.20
N ALA A 212 3.83 12.41 -3.29
CA ALA A 212 3.35 13.79 -3.44
C ALA A 212 4.34 14.73 -4.17
N LYS A 213 5.45 14.18 -4.72
CA LYS A 213 6.55 14.98 -5.32
C LYS A 213 6.41 15.14 -6.82
#